data_987fa590b8cacac6f7947c32ae75e37a
#
_entry.id   987fa590b8cacac6f7947c32ae75e37a
#
_cell.length_a   1.000
_cell.length_b   1.000
_cell.length_c   1.000
_cell.angle_alpha   90.00
_cell.angle_beta   90.00
_cell.angle_gamma   90.00
#
_symmetry.space_group_name_H-M   'P 1'
#
loop_
_entity.id
_entity.type
_entity.pdbx_description
1 polymer ?
#
loop_
_entity_poly.entity_id
_entity_poly.type
_entity_poly.pdbx_seq_one_letter_code
_entity_poly.pdbx_strand_id
1 'polypeptide(L)' 'MSMYNNLKEIFTEDEWNAIYDAMADYQDHGENETDLAHSIQAKITELFN' A
#
# COMPACT_ATOMS: atom_id res chain seq x y z
N MET A 1 17.11 -17.24 2.50
CA MET A 1 15.66 -17.42 2.53
C MET A 1 15.00 -16.15 3.04
N SER A 2 13.98 -15.71 2.36
CA SER A 2 13.26 -14.52 2.75
C SER A 2 12.21 -14.83 3.82
N MET A 3 12.16 -13.99 4.85
CA MET A 3 11.11 -14.10 5.86
C MET A 3 9.78 -13.60 5.31
N TYR A 4 9.78 -13.03 4.11
CA TYR A 4 8.60 -12.43 3.49
C TYR A 4 8.21 -13.13 2.20
N ASN A 5 8.22 -14.46 2.23
CA ASN A 5 7.80 -15.23 1.05
C ASN A 5 6.38 -14.87 0.62
N ASN A 6 5.54 -14.52 1.59
CA ASN A 6 4.16 -14.10 1.33
C ASN A 6 3.95 -12.72 1.92
N LEU A 7 4.48 -11.72 1.26
CA LEU A 7 4.42 -10.34 1.75
C LEU A 7 3.00 -9.87 2.06
N LYS A 8 2.04 -10.31 1.25
CA LYS A 8 0.65 -9.93 1.47
C LYS A 8 0.07 -10.47 2.77
N GLU A 9 0.75 -11.46 3.38
CA GLU A 9 0.29 -12.05 4.64
C GLU A 9 0.84 -11.35 5.88
N ILE A 10 1.71 -10.34 5.70
CA ILE A 10 2.20 -9.54 6.81
C ILE A 10 1.04 -8.83 7.51
N PHE A 11 0.07 -8.40 6.73
CA PHE A 11 -1.14 -7.77 7.23
C PHE A 11 -2.35 -8.57 6.79
N THR A 12 -3.45 -8.44 7.53
CA THR A 12 -4.73 -9.00 7.11
C THR A 12 -5.25 -8.19 5.92
N GLU A 13 -6.25 -8.75 5.25
CA GLU A 13 -6.89 -8.06 4.14
C GLU A 13 -7.48 -6.72 4.59
N ASP A 14 -8.12 -6.70 5.76
CA ASP A 14 -8.68 -5.48 6.31
C ASP A 14 -7.60 -4.45 6.60
N GLU A 15 -6.46 -4.90 7.09
CA GLU A 15 -5.33 -4.01 7.36
C GLU A 15 -4.77 -3.44 6.06
N TRP A 16 -4.65 -4.25 5.01
CA TRP A 16 -4.20 -3.77 3.71
C TRP A 16 -5.15 -2.73 3.14
N ASN A 17 -6.47 -2.97 3.28
CA ASN A 17 -7.47 -2.01 2.83
C ASN A 17 -7.36 -0.68 3.57
N ALA A 18 -7.11 -0.74 4.87
CA ALA A 18 -6.92 0.47 5.68
C ALA A 18 -5.71 1.27 5.20
N ILE A 19 -4.61 0.59 4.88
CA ILE A 19 -3.41 1.24 4.37
C ILE A 19 -3.69 1.89 3.01
N TYR A 20 -4.36 1.17 2.14
CA TYR A 20 -4.69 1.67 0.81
C TYR A 20 -5.57 2.92 0.91
N ASP A 21 -6.58 2.88 1.77
CA ASP A 21 -7.48 4.03 1.99
C ASP A 21 -6.73 5.22 2.59
N ALA A 22 -5.81 4.96 3.51
CA ALA A 22 -4.99 6.01 4.09
C ALA A 22 -4.13 6.70 3.03
N MET A 23 -3.64 5.93 2.05
CA MET A 23 -2.87 6.51 0.96
C MET A 23 -3.75 7.36 0.04
N ALA A 24 -5.01 6.98 -0.13
CA ALA A 24 -5.94 7.80 -0.90
C ALA A 24 -6.14 9.16 -0.26
N ASP A 25 -6.23 9.22 1.07
CA ASP A 25 -6.29 10.49 1.80
C ASP A 25 -4.98 11.25 1.72
N TYR A 26 -3.87 10.54 1.82
CA TYR A 26 -2.54 11.15 1.86
C TYR A 26 -2.24 11.93 0.60
N GLN A 27 -2.73 11.48 -0.55
CA GLN A 27 -2.45 12.15 -1.82
C GLN A 27 -3.00 13.57 -1.88
N ASP A 28 -3.93 13.93 -0.99
CA ASP A 28 -4.49 15.28 -0.93
C ASP A 28 -3.57 16.26 -0.22
N HIS A 29 -2.45 15.82 0.34
CA HIS A 29 -1.55 16.67 1.12
C HIS A 29 -0.55 17.48 0.28
N GLY A 30 -0.34 17.11 -0.99
CA GLY A 30 0.59 17.83 -1.86
C GLY A 30 1.09 16.95 -3.00
N GLU A 31 1.90 17.52 -3.88
CA GLU A 31 2.42 16.78 -5.05
C GLU A 31 3.32 15.62 -4.67
N ASN A 32 4.26 15.86 -3.75
CA ASN A 32 5.18 14.82 -3.31
C ASN A 32 4.42 13.69 -2.63
N GLU A 33 3.42 14.06 -1.82
CA GLU A 33 2.59 13.09 -1.11
C GLU A 33 1.73 12.30 -2.08
N THR A 34 1.25 12.95 -3.14
CA THR A 34 0.48 12.27 -4.18
C THR A 34 1.32 11.20 -4.86
N ASP A 35 2.56 11.54 -5.23
CA ASP A 35 3.47 10.61 -5.89
C ASP A 35 3.78 9.41 -4.99
N LEU A 36 4.05 9.68 -3.71
CA LEU A 36 4.33 8.62 -2.76
C LEU A 36 3.12 7.71 -2.57
N ALA A 37 1.94 8.31 -2.45
CA ALA A 37 0.70 7.54 -2.28
C ALA A 37 0.45 6.63 -3.47
N HIS A 38 0.60 7.16 -4.68
CA HIS A 38 0.40 6.36 -5.89
C HIS A 38 1.40 5.21 -5.98
N SER A 39 2.66 5.48 -5.62
CA SER A 39 3.70 4.45 -5.63
C SER A 39 3.35 3.32 -4.65
N ILE A 40 2.92 3.67 -3.46
CA ILE A 40 2.56 2.69 -2.44
C ILE A 40 1.32 1.90 -2.86
N GLN A 41 0.31 2.58 -3.38
CA GLN A 41 -0.90 1.91 -3.85
C GLN A 41 -0.61 0.93 -4.98
N ALA A 42 0.27 1.32 -5.89
CA ALA A 42 0.67 0.44 -6.99
C ALA A 42 1.34 -0.83 -6.47
N LYS A 43 2.19 -0.68 -5.47
CA LYS A 43 2.88 -1.84 -4.88
C LYS A 43 1.91 -2.76 -4.15
N ILE A 44 0.95 -2.17 -3.44
CA ILE A 44 -0.08 -2.97 -2.77
C ILE A 44 -0.90 -3.74 -3.80
N THR A 45 -1.27 -3.08 -4.89
CA THR A 45 -2.03 -3.73 -5.96
C THR A 45 -1.24 -4.91 -6.53
N GLU A 46 0.06 -4.76 -6.72
CA GLU A 46 0.91 -5.84 -7.23
C GLU A 46 0.95 -7.04 -6.30
N LEU A 47 0.88 -6.82 -5.00
CA LEU A 47 0.89 -7.92 -4.04
C LEU A 47 -0.33 -8.84 -4.21
N PHE A 48 -1.44 -8.29 -4.67
CA PHE A 48 -2.70 -9.03 -4.81
C PHE A 48 -2.98 -9.51 -6.23
N ASN A 49 -2.08 -9.23 -7.14
CA ASN A 49 -2.18 -9.78 -8.49
C ASN A 49 -1.29 -11.05 -8.62
#